data_bd4ab68a49f418a16b4017d1b5efee43
#
_entry.id   bd4ab68a49f418a16b4017d1b5efee43
#
_cell.length_a   1.000
_cell.length_b   1.000
_cell.length_c   1.000
_cell.angle_alpha   90.00
_cell.angle_beta   90.00
_cell.angle_gamma   90.00
#
_symmetry.space_group_name_H-M   'P 1'
#
loop_
_entity.id
_entity.type
_entity.pdbx_description
1 polymer ?
#
loop_
_entity_poly.entity_id
_entity_poly.type
_entity_poly.pdbx_seq_one_letter_code
_entity_poly.pdbx_strand_id
1 'polypeptide(L)'
;MQILPAIDIKDGQAVRLFKGDFNQQTVVNPDVIEQAKIFKDAGIQFIHVVDLDGALDGRATNRDLIAEVKKVSGLGIEVGGGIRTLEQIRDYLAVGIDRIIIGSMAVKNPDFVRAALEEFGADKIVVGIDAKAGFVATEGWLETSNVDYITLAKEMEKMGVTLFVYTDVDRDGTLTGPNLDHYKRLVSELTTAKVIASGGIAEVADLDHLQEIGVAGTIVGKAYYNGNITLDQLKAFGG
;
A
#
# COMPACT_ATOMS: atom_id res chain seq x y z
N MET A 1 -9.73 12.78 3.57
CA MET A 1 -8.92 11.54 3.62
C MET A 1 -8.50 11.20 2.20
N GLN A 2 -7.23 10.84 1.94
CA GLN A 2 -6.77 10.46 0.60
C GLN A 2 -7.33 9.09 0.22
N ILE A 3 -7.84 8.92 -1.00
CA ILE A 3 -8.25 7.61 -1.52
C ILE A 3 -7.20 7.13 -2.53
N LEU A 4 -6.75 5.90 -2.36
CA LEU A 4 -5.74 5.26 -3.19
C LEU A 4 -6.30 3.95 -3.78
N PRO A 5 -6.92 3.98 -4.97
CA PRO A 5 -7.24 2.73 -5.66
C PRO A 5 -5.98 1.90 -5.91
N ALA A 6 -6.08 0.59 -5.69
CA ALA A 6 -4.93 -0.31 -5.80
C ALA A 6 -4.81 -0.94 -7.18
N ILE A 7 -3.57 -1.06 -7.66
CA ILE A 7 -3.20 -1.90 -8.79
C ILE A 7 -2.09 -2.85 -8.33
N ASP A 8 -2.42 -4.12 -8.17
CA ASP A 8 -1.43 -5.17 -7.95
C ASP A 8 -0.99 -5.71 -9.31
N ILE A 9 0.31 -5.76 -9.56
CA ILE A 9 0.88 -6.17 -10.84
C ILE A 9 1.53 -7.54 -10.71
N LYS A 10 1.08 -8.49 -11.52
CA LYS A 10 1.69 -9.81 -11.65
C LYS A 10 1.69 -10.23 -13.11
N ASP A 11 2.83 -10.73 -13.60
CA ASP A 11 3.01 -11.13 -15.00
C ASP A 11 2.60 -10.01 -15.99
N GLY A 12 2.84 -8.73 -15.62
CA GLY A 12 2.50 -7.56 -16.41
C GLY A 12 1.01 -7.20 -16.48
N GLN A 13 0.17 -7.83 -15.69
CA GLN A 13 -1.28 -7.60 -15.63
C GLN A 13 -1.73 -7.05 -14.27
N ALA A 14 -2.84 -6.31 -14.25
CA ALA A 14 -3.50 -5.93 -13.01
C ALA A 14 -4.32 -7.10 -12.47
N VAL A 15 -3.99 -7.53 -11.27
CA VAL A 15 -4.57 -8.71 -10.62
C VAL A 15 -5.07 -8.39 -9.21
N ARG A 16 -5.84 -9.31 -8.64
CA ARG A 16 -6.15 -9.37 -7.21
C ARG A 16 -5.86 -10.75 -6.67
N LEU A 17 -5.25 -10.80 -5.50
CA LEU A 17 -5.06 -12.02 -4.75
C LEU A 17 -6.15 -12.14 -3.66
N PHE A 18 -6.52 -13.36 -3.30
CA PHE A 18 -7.35 -13.60 -2.13
C PHE A 18 -6.45 -13.86 -0.91
N LYS A 19 -6.47 -12.97 0.08
CA LYS A 19 -5.60 -13.03 1.28
C LYS A 19 -4.11 -13.24 0.96
N GLY A 20 -3.63 -12.60 -0.12
CA GLY A 20 -2.24 -12.71 -0.55
C GLY A 20 -1.82 -14.06 -1.16
N ASP A 21 -2.75 -15.00 -1.37
CA ASP A 21 -2.43 -16.30 -1.97
C ASP A 21 -2.17 -16.17 -3.48
N PHE A 22 -0.93 -16.35 -3.89
CA PHE A 22 -0.49 -16.27 -5.29
C PHE A 22 -1.13 -17.32 -6.20
N ASN A 23 -1.68 -18.40 -5.64
CA ASN A 23 -2.42 -19.44 -6.38
C ASN A 23 -3.90 -19.07 -6.59
N GLN A 24 -4.39 -18.05 -5.90
CA GLN A 24 -5.76 -17.57 -5.98
C GLN A 24 -5.82 -16.15 -6.56
N GLN A 25 -5.24 -15.99 -7.75
CA GLN A 25 -5.25 -14.71 -8.45
C GLN A 25 -6.45 -14.60 -9.41
N THR A 26 -6.96 -13.39 -9.54
CA THR A 26 -7.95 -12.99 -10.54
C THR A 26 -7.38 -11.83 -11.34
N VAL A 27 -7.31 -11.94 -12.66
CA VAL A 27 -6.98 -10.80 -13.53
C VAL A 27 -8.18 -9.86 -13.54
N VAL A 28 -7.95 -8.61 -13.14
CA VAL A 28 -9.01 -7.56 -13.11
C VAL A 28 -8.93 -6.63 -14.31
N ASN A 29 -7.73 -6.45 -14.85
CA ASN A 29 -7.50 -5.80 -16.13
C ASN A 29 -6.19 -6.34 -16.75
N PRO A 30 -6.20 -6.85 -17.98
CA PRO A 30 -4.99 -7.33 -18.63
C PRO A 30 -4.02 -6.20 -19.00
N ASP A 31 -4.50 -4.94 -19.05
CA ASP A 31 -3.71 -3.75 -19.36
C ASP A 31 -3.63 -2.81 -18.15
N VAL A 32 -2.47 -2.81 -17.50
CA VAL A 32 -2.19 -1.97 -16.31
C VAL A 32 -2.24 -0.47 -16.65
N ILE A 33 -1.77 -0.09 -17.83
CA ILE A 33 -1.77 1.30 -18.27
C ILE A 33 -3.20 1.79 -18.49
N GLU A 34 -4.04 0.95 -19.11
CA GLU A 34 -5.46 1.27 -19.30
C GLU A 34 -6.18 1.39 -17.95
N GLN A 35 -5.88 0.51 -16.97
CA GLN A 35 -6.45 0.63 -15.65
C GLN A 35 -6.08 1.97 -14.98
N ALA A 36 -4.85 2.41 -15.10
CA ALA A 36 -4.42 3.69 -14.55
C ALA A 36 -5.10 4.90 -15.26
N LYS A 37 -5.33 4.81 -16.57
CA LYS A 37 -6.10 5.83 -17.30
C LYS A 37 -7.54 5.90 -16.81
N ILE A 38 -8.20 4.76 -16.59
CA ILE A 38 -9.56 4.71 -16.03
C ILE A 38 -9.61 5.48 -14.69
N PHE A 39 -8.63 5.29 -13.80
CA PHE A 39 -8.55 6.02 -12.56
C PHE A 39 -8.32 7.53 -12.79
N LYS A 40 -7.40 7.88 -13.69
CA LYS A 40 -7.12 9.28 -14.03
C LYS A 40 -8.35 9.99 -14.58
N ASP A 41 -9.05 9.37 -15.53
CA ASP A 41 -10.22 9.96 -16.21
C ASP A 41 -11.40 10.13 -15.24
N ALA A 42 -11.50 9.27 -14.23
CA ALA A 42 -12.46 9.41 -13.13
C ALA A 42 -12.09 10.53 -12.14
N GLY A 43 -10.90 11.14 -12.24
CA GLY A 43 -10.46 12.24 -11.38
C GLY A 43 -9.71 11.79 -10.13
N ILE A 44 -9.31 10.52 -10.03
CA ILE A 44 -8.40 10.05 -8.99
C ILE A 44 -7.06 10.78 -9.11
N GLN A 45 -6.43 11.11 -7.99
CA GLN A 45 -5.16 11.84 -7.96
C GLN A 45 -3.97 10.97 -7.60
N PHE A 46 -4.19 9.88 -6.88
CA PHE A 46 -3.12 9.04 -6.34
C PHE A 46 -3.53 7.56 -6.35
N ILE A 47 -2.60 6.66 -6.67
CA ILE A 47 -2.82 5.22 -6.66
C ILE A 47 -1.77 4.48 -5.82
N HIS A 48 -2.16 3.33 -5.30
CA HIS A 48 -1.28 2.37 -4.64
C HIS A 48 -0.93 1.26 -5.62
N VAL A 49 0.36 0.99 -5.81
CA VAL A 49 0.85 -0.04 -6.74
C VAL A 49 1.69 -1.06 -6.00
N VAL A 50 1.43 -2.34 -6.25
CA VAL A 50 2.25 -3.43 -5.71
C VAL A 50 2.86 -4.23 -6.87
N ASP A 51 4.19 -4.30 -6.91
CA ASP A 51 4.93 -5.22 -7.77
C ASP A 51 4.97 -6.61 -7.11
N LEU A 52 3.97 -7.46 -7.41
CA LEU A 52 3.88 -8.80 -6.82
C LEU A 52 5.01 -9.72 -7.28
N ASP A 53 5.47 -9.58 -8.53
CA ASP A 53 6.63 -10.32 -9.02
C ASP A 53 7.88 -9.89 -8.28
N GLY A 54 8.03 -8.57 -8.06
CA GLY A 54 9.11 -8.01 -7.26
C GLY A 54 9.08 -8.49 -5.81
N ALA A 55 7.90 -8.64 -5.21
CA ALA A 55 7.75 -9.16 -3.86
C ALA A 55 8.31 -10.59 -3.73
N LEU A 56 8.11 -11.44 -4.75
CA LEU A 56 8.64 -12.80 -4.81
C LEU A 56 10.14 -12.81 -5.10
N ASP A 57 10.56 -12.07 -6.12
CA ASP A 57 11.93 -12.13 -6.66
C ASP A 57 12.92 -11.24 -5.89
N GLY A 58 12.45 -10.30 -5.10
CA GLY A 58 13.29 -9.29 -4.41
C GLY A 58 13.94 -8.29 -5.36
N ARG A 59 13.34 -8.09 -6.53
CA ARG A 59 13.80 -7.15 -7.57
C ARG A 59 12.63 -6.31 -8.05
N ALA A 60 12.91 -5.15 -8.63
CA ALA A 60 11.89 -4.28 -9.25
C ALA A 60 11.48 -4.84 -10.63
N THR A 61 10.79 -5.96 -10.65
CA THR A 61 10.51 -6.74 -11.88
C THR A 61 9.63 -5.96 -12.86
N ASN A 62 8.62 -5.25 -12.36
CA ASN A 62 7.70 -4.46 -13.21
C ASN A 62 8.05 -2.96 -13.24
N ARG A 63 9.27 -2.57 -12.89
CA ARG A 63 9.68 -1.15 -12.79
C ARG A 63 9.38 -0.35 -14.06
N ASP A 64 9.73 -0.89 -15.23
CA ASP A 64 9.56 -0.16 -16.49
C ASP A 64 8.08 0.01 -16.85
N LEU A 65 7.25 -0.98 -16.57
CA LEU A 65 5.79 -0.88 -16.69
C LEU A 65 5.22 0.19 -15.75
N ILE A 66 5.67 0.19 -14.48
CA ILE A 66 5.23 1.19 -13.48
C ILE A 66 5.68 2.60 -13.88
N ALA A 67 6.88 2.74 -14.44
CA ALA A 67 7.37 4.01 -14.98
C ALA A 67 6.50 4.50 -16.15
N GLU A 68 6.07 3.60 -17.04
CA GLU A 68 5.16 3.97 -18.14
C GLU A 68 3.76 4.33 -17.63
N VAL A 69 3.25 3.63 -16.61
CA VAL A 69 2.00 4.00 -15.90
C VAL A 69 2.09 5.44 -15.37
N LYS A 70 3.19 5.77 -14.69
CA LYS A 70 3.42 7.14 -14.16
C LYS A 70 3.43 8.17 -15.27
N LYS A 71 4.17 7.92 -16.33
CA LYS A 71 4.34 8.83 -17.47
C LYS A 71 3.03 9.08 -18.19
N VAL A 72 2.24 8.03 -18.43
CA VAL A 72 0.99 8.13 -19.23
C VAL A 72 -0.15 8.70 -18.41
N SER A 73 -0.31 8.28 -17.15
CA SER A 73 -1.42 8.73 -16.31
C SER A 73 -1.16 10.07 -15.62
N GLY A 74 0.10 10.37 -15.27
CA GLY A 74 0.46 11.53 -14.46
C GLY A 74 -0.06 11.46 -13.02
N LEU A 75 -0.60 10.30 -12.58
CA LEU A 75 -1.08 10.08 -11.22
C LEU A 75 0.07 10.14 -10.21
N GLY A 76 -0.23 10.55 -8.97
CA GLY A 76 0.64 10.24 -7.84
C GLY A 76 0.68 8.72 -7.65
N ILE A 77 1.85 8.18 -7.37
CA ILE A 77 2.05 6.74 -7.20
C ILE A 77 2.88 6.47 -5.95
N GLU A 78 2.38 5.60 -5.07
CA GLU A 78 3.21 4.88 -4.13
C GLU A 78 3.39 3.44 -4.61
N VAL A 79 4.61 2.92 -4.49
CA VAL A 79 4.93 1.56 -4.93
C VAL A 79 5.57 0.75 -3.81
N GLY A 80 5.10 -0.50 -3.67
CA GLY A 80 5.71 -1.53 -2.83
C GLY A 80 5.92 -2.81 -3.62
N GLY A 81 6.54 -3.81 -2.97
CA GLY A 81 6.85 -5.11 -3.55
C GLY A 81 8.34 -5.29 -3.81
N GLY A 82 9.01 -6.04 -2.93
CA GLY A 82 10.41 -6.44 -3.10
C GLY A 82 11.46 -5.35 -2.94
N ILE A 83 11.16 -4.25 -2.27
CA ILE A 83 12.13 -3.16 -2.01
C ILE A 83 13.14 -3.60 -0.95
N ARG A 84 14.38 -3.85 -1.35
CA ARG A 84 15.45 -4.40 -0.49
C ARG A 84 16.77 -3.65 -0.58
N THR A 85 16.92 -2.71 -1.52
CA THR A 85 18.16 -1.93 -1.73
C THR A 85 17.87 -0.45 -1.95
N LEU A 86 18.81 0.43 -1.56
CA LEU A 86 18.71 1.86 -1.83
C LEU A 86 18.75 2.17 -3.34
N GLU A 87 19.40 1.32 -4.12
CA GLU A 87 19.41 1.44 -5.59
C GLU A 87 18.01 1.29 -6.18
N GLN A 88 17.24 0.29 -5.73
CA GLN A 88 15.84 0.14 -6.17
C GLN A 88 15.00 1.39 -5.84
N ILE A 89 15.18 1.96 -4.64
CA ILE A 89 14.48 3.19 -4.24
C ILE A 89 14.87 4.34 -5.19
N ARG A 90 16.17 4.53 -5.41
CA ARG A 90 16.68 5.57 -6.30
C ARG A 90 16.13 5.43 -7.72
N ASP A 91 16.09 4.21 -8.24
CA ASP A 91 15.60 3.91 -9.58
C ASP A 91 14.10 4.23 -9.75
N TYR A 92 13.27 3.89 -8.76
CA TYR A 92 11.85 4.26 -8.78
C TYR A 92 11.65 5.79 -8.67
N LEU A 93 12.37 6.45 -7.78
CA LEU A 93 12.29 7.91 -7.63
C LEU A 93 12.78 8.64 -8.89
N ALA A 94 13.80 8.11 -9.57
CA ALA A 94 14.35 8.69 -10.81
C ALA A 94 13.34 8.65 -11.97
N VAL A 95 12.40 7.70 -11.99
CA VAL A 95 11.32 7.64 -12.99
C VAL A 95 10.05 8.37 -12.54
N GLY A 96 10.12 9.12 -11.45
CA GLY A 96 9.06 10.02 -10.99
C GLY A 96 8.05 9.40 -10.02
N ILE A 97 8.30 8.20 -9.49
CA ILE A 97 7.45 7.63 -8.43
C ILE A 97 7.52 8.51 -7.19
N ASP A 98 6.40 8.75 -6.55
CA ASP A 98 6.26 9.75 -5.50
C ASP A 98 6.64 9.22 -4.12
N ARG A 99 6.29 7.98 -3.80
CA ARG A 99 6.57 7.33 -2.50
C ARG A 99 6.95 5.87 -2.70
N ILE A 100 7.86 5.38 -1.86
CA ILE A 100 8.35 4.00 -1.85
C ILE A 100 7.96 3.35 -0.55
N ILE A 101 7.33 2.17 -0.63
CA ILE A 101 6.87 1.42 0.54
C ILE A 101 7.89 0.33 0.87
N ILE A 102 8.45 0.41 2.07
CA ILE A 102 9.35 -0.59 2.64
C ILE A 102 8.52 -1.46 3.59
N GLY A 103 8.33 -2.74 3.24
CA GLY A 103 7.62 -3.72 4.05
C GLY A 103 8.56 -4.57 4.92
N SER A 104 8.82 -5.83 4.53
CA SER A 104 9.59 -6.82 5.29
C SER A 104 10.95 -6.32 5.82
N MET A 105 11.61 -5.44 5.08
CA MET A 105 12.89 -4.87 5.50
C MET A 105 12.79 -3.99 6.75
N ALA A 106 11.63 -3.42 7.06
CA ALA A 106 11.43 -2.66 8.29
C ALA A 106 11.60 -3.54 9.55
N VAL A 107 11.25 -4.83 9.45
CA VAL A 107 11.47 -5.81 10.53
C VAL A 107 12.85 -6.46 10.44
N LYS A 108 13.26 -6.87 9.24
CA LYS A 108 14.49 -7.66 9.05
C LYS A 108 15.76 -6.85 9.16
N ASN A 109 15.72 -5.58 8.75
CA ASN A 109 16.87 -4.67 8.75
C ASN A 109 16.42 -3.22 8.96
N PRO A 110 16.11 -2.79 10.20
CA PRO A 110 15.68 -1.42 10.48
C PRO A 110 16.67 -0.35 10.06
N ASP A 111 17.97 -0.66 10.03
CA ASP A 111 19.00 0.29 9.57
C ASP A 111 18.88 0.62 8.08
N PHE A 112 18.30 -0.28 7.28
CA PHE A 112 17.95 0.00 5.90
C PHE A 112 16.91 1.13 5.79
N VAL A 113 15.88 1.12 6.66
CA VAL A 113 14.88 2.19 6.71
C VAL A 113 15.54 3.52 7.11
N ARG A 114 16.45 3.50 8.10
CA ARG A 114 17.22 4.69 8.51
C ARG A 114 18.01 5.26 7.34
N ALA A 115 18.78 4.42 6.64
CA ALA A 115 19.56 4.85 5.48
C ALA A 115 18.68 5.42 4.36
N ALA A 116 17.51 4.81 4.12
CA ALA A 116 16.56 5.32 3.13
C ALA A 116 15.99 6.70 3.52
N LEU A 117 15.65 6.90 4.80
CA LEU A 117 15.18 8.19 5.30
C LEU A 117 16.27 9.27 5.19
N GLU A 118 17.51 8.93 5.52
CA GLU A 118 18.65 9.86 5.43
C GLU A 118 18.95 10.27 3.98
N GLU A 119 18.85 9.34 3.02
CA GLU A 119 19.17 9.61 1.62
C GLU A 119 18.02 10.28 0.85
N PHE A 120 16.78 9.85 1.08
CA PHE A 120 15.64 10.24 0.24
C PHE A 120 14.63 11.15 0.95
N GLY A 121 14.65 11.22 2.27
CA GLY A 121 13.73 12.03 3.07
C GLY A 121 12.44 11.28 3.44
N ALA A 122 11.82 11.73 4.52
CA ALA A 122 10.62 11.09 5.09
C ALA A 122 9.36 11.25 4.23
N ASP A 123 9.33 12.21 3.31
CA ASP A 123 8.23 12.40 2.35
C ASP A 123 8.23 11.37 1.21
N LYS A 124 9.35 10.70 0.98
CA LYS A 124 9.52 9.66 -0.06
C LYS A 124 9.39 8.24 0.49
N ILE A 125 9.62 8.04 1.78
CA ILE A 125 9.67 6.71 2.39
C ILE A 125 8.42 6.47 3.21
N VAL A 126 7.72 5.38 2.89
CA VAL A 126 6.57 4.86 3.62
C VAL A 126 6.94 3.51 4.20
N VAL A 127 6.54 3.20 5.42
CA VAL A 127 6.68 1.85 5.96
C VAL A 127 5.36 1.11 5.85
N GLY A 128 5.39 -0.05 5.19
CA GLY A 128 4.28 -0.99 5.13
C GLY A 128 4.31 -1.92 6.33
N ILE A 129 3.21 -1.98 7.07
CA ILE A 129 3.01 -2.89 8.19
C ILE A 129 1.82 -3.79 7.86
N ASP A 130 2.12 -4.98 7.39
CA ASP A 130 1.12 -6.01 7.17
C ASP A 130 1.04 -6.88 8.42
N ALA A 131 -0.12 -7.01 9.04
CA ALA A 131 -0.24 -7.75 10.29
C ALA A 131 -1.30 -8.87 10.20
N LYS A 132 -0.94 -10.02 10.76
CA LYS A 132 -1.83 -11.16 10.95
C LYS A 132 -2.01 -11.40 12.44
N ALA A 133 -3.26 -11.38 12.90
CA ALA A 133 -3.58 -11.49 14.33
C ALA A 133 -2.77 -10.50 15.22
N GLY A 134 -2.45 -9.31 14.71
CA GLY A 134 -1.68 -8.28 15.42
C GLY A 134 -0.16 -8.42 15.35
N PHE A 135 0.38 -9.46 14.72
CA PHE A 135 1.82 -9.64 14.52
C PHE A 135 2.23 -9.38 13.07
N VAL A 136 3.38 -8.73 12.90
CA VAL A 136 3.84 -8.31 11.57
C VAL A 136 4.17 -9.51 10.70
N ALA A 137 3.56 -9.55 9.52
CA ALA A 137 3.83 -10.53 8.47
C ALA A 137 4.92 -10.03 7.53
N THR A 138 5.71 -10.94 6.99
CA THR A 138 6.84 -10.65 6.09
C THR A 138 6.84 -11.60 4.90
N GLU A 139 7.71 -11.38 3.91
CA GLU A 139 7.91 -12.22 2.73
C GLU A 139 6.60 -12.49 1.94
N GLY A 140 5.85 -11.42 1.63
CA GLY A 140 4.55 -11.57 0.95
C GLY A 140 3.53 -12.36 1.77
N TRP A 141 3.58 -12.18 3.10
CA TRP A 141 2.71 -12.80 4.12
C TRP A 141 2.94 -14.31 4.35
N LEU A 142 4.04 -14.85 3.82
CA LEU A 142 4.42 -16.26 4.00
C LEU A 142 4.96 -16.53 5.41
N GLU A 143 5.51 -15.52 6.07
CA GLU A 143 6.06 -15.60 7.41
C GLU A 143 5.33 -14.62 8.34
N THR A 144 5.18 -14.98 9.62
CA THR A 144 4.68 -14.07 10.66
C THR A 144 5.76 -13.94 11.73
N SER A 145 6.15 -12.71 12.02
CA SER A 145 7.15 -12.40 13.06
C SER A 145 6.51 -12.41 14.45
N ASN A 146 7.34 -12.29 15.49
CA ASN A 146 6.89 -12.07 16.86
C ASN A 146 6.78 -10.57 17.23
N VAL A 147 6.86 -9.68 16.25
CA VAL A 147 6.81 -8.24 16.46
C VAL A 147 5.37 -7.76 16.38
N ASP A 148 4.89 -7.13 17.44
CA ASP A 148 3.58 -6.48 17.48
C ASP A 148 3.59 -5.24 16.56
N TYR A 149 2.50 -5.04 15.81
CA TYR A 149 2.39 -3.96 14.81
C TYR A 149 2.52 -2.55 15.40
N ILE A 150 2.03 -2.33 16.62
CA ILE A 150 2.18 -1.04 17.33
C ILE A 150 3.65 -0.82 17.72
N THR A 151 4.30 -1.87 18.21
CA THR A 151 5.72 -1.80 18.57
C THR A 151 6.56 -1.39 17.38
N LEU A 152 6.37 -2.04 16.23
CA LEU A 152 7.10 -1.68 15.01
C LEU A 152 6.78 -0.24 14.57
N ALA A 153 5.50 0.15 14.55
CA ALA A 153 5.11 1.50 14.15
C ALA A 153 5.78 2.58 15.01
N LYS A 154 5.80 2.40 16.35
CA LYS A 154 6.45 3.34 17.28
C LYS A 154 7.97 3.38 17.12
N GLU A 155 8.61 2.26 16.85
CA GLU A 155 10.06 2.22 16.57
C GLU A 155 10.40 2.96 15.28
N MET A 156 9.63 2.74 14.22
CA MET A 156 9.82 3.41 12.94
C MET A 156 9.51 4.93 13.02
N GLU A 157 8.46 5.31 13.77
CA GLU A 157 8.15 6.74 14.01
C GLU A 157 9.31 7.44 14.73
N LYS A 158 9.90 6.82 15.77
CA LYS A 158 11.10 7.34 16.47
C LYS A 158 12.30 7.48 15.53
N MET A 159 12.38 6.66 14.49
CA MET A 159 13.44 6.71 13.49
C MET A 159 13.21 7.84 12.47
N GLY A 160 12.00 8.41 12.40
CA GLY A 160 11.64 9.51 11.51
C GLY A 160 10.64 9.16 10.40
N VAL A 161 10.05 7.96 10.44
CA VAL A 161 8.97 7.60 9.51
C VAL A 161 7.74 8.44 9.84
N THR A 162 7.15 9.07 8.81
CA THR A 162 5.99 9.97 8.96
C THR A 162 4.71 9.41 8.34
N LEU A 163 4.79 8.31 7.60
CA LEU A 163 3.65 7.69 6.95
C LEU A 163 3.76 6.17 6.97
N PHE A 164 2.68 5.54 7.37
CA PHE A 164 2.52 4.08 7.36
C PHE A 164 1.38 3.66 6.44
N VAL A 165 1.55 2.56 5.73
CA VAL A 165 0.45 1.75 5.21
C VAL A 165 0.26 0.59 6.16
N TYR A 166 -0.91 0.47 6.78
CA TYR A 166 -1.24 -0.67 7.63
C TYR A 166 -2.27 -1.56 6.94
N THR A 167 -1.94 -2.84 6.78
CA THR A 167 -2.82 -3.87 6.21
C THR A 167 -3.17 -4.93 7.26
N ASP A 168 -4.45 -5.13 7.53
CA ASP A 168 -4.91 -6.33 8.23
C ASP A 168 -5.01 -7.49 7.23
N VAL A 169 -4.04 -8.41 7.27
CA VAL A 169 -3.94 -9.55 6.34
C VAL A 169 -5.17 -10.47 6.42
N ASP A 170 -5.75 -10.64 7.60
CA ASP A 170 -6.93 -11.49 7.80
C ASP A 170 -8.19 -10.89 7.16
N ARG A 171 -8.19 -9.58 6.91
CA ARG A 171 -9.28 -8.83 6.28
C ARG A 171 -9.05 -8.59 4.78
N ASP A 172 -7.80 -8.58 4.32
CA ASP A 172 -7.51 -8.23 2.93
C ASP A 172 -8.18 -9.17 1.93
N GLY A 173 -8.83 -8.57 0.93
CA GLY A 173 -9.56 -9.30 -0.11
C GLY A 173 -10.85 -9.99 0.36
N THR A 174 -11.31 -9.81 1.60
CA THR A 174 -12.49 -10.51 2.15
C THR A 174 -13.81 -9.75 1.97
N LEU A 175 -13.78 -8.42 1.83
CA LEU A 175 -14.98 -7.57 1.83
C LEU A 175 -15.80 -7.71 3.14
N THR A 176 -15.16 -7.83 4.28
CA THR A 176 -15.82 -7.99 5.59
C THR A 176 -15.72 -6.76 6.49
N GLY A 177 -15.29 -5.65 5.92
CA GLY A 177 -14.99 -4.40 6.64
C GLY A 177 -13.56 -4.37 7.19
N PRO A 178 -12.99 -3.17 7.36
CA PRO A 178 -11.66 -2.96 7.92
C PRO A 178 -11.64 -3.27 9.43
N ASN A 179 -10.47 -3.51 9.98
CA ASN A 179 -10.28 -3.68 11.42
C ASN A 179 -10.21 -2.32 12.13
N LEU A 180 -11.35 -1.72 12.39
CA LEU A 180 -11.45 -0.37 12.97
C LEU A 180 -10.71 -0.22 14.29
N ASP A 181 -10.66 -1.28 15.13
CA ASP A 181 -9.98 -1.23 16.41
C ASP A 181 -8.46 -1.13 16.27
N HIS A 182 -7.88 -1.82 15.26
CA HIS A 182 -6.46 -1.67 14.96
C HIS A 182 -6.12 -0.25 14.49
N TYR A 183 -6.94 0.36 13.64
CA TYR A 183 -6.72 1.74 13.18
C TYR A 183 -6.89 2.76 14.31
N LYS A 184 -7.91 2.62 15.15
CA LYS A 184 -8.08 3.46 16.36
C LYS A 184 -6.83 3.41 17.24
N ARG A 185 -6.33 2.19 17.48
CA ARG A 185 -5.13 1.98 18.31
C ARG A 185 -3.90 2.60 17.64
N LEU A 186 -3.64 2.37 16.34
CA LEU A 186 -2.52 2.98 15.64
C LEU A 186 -2.56 4.50 15.71
N VAL A 187 -3.70 5.12 15.37
CA VAL A 187 -3.84 6.58 15.38
C VAL A 187 -3.66 7.16 16.79
N SER A 188 -4.11 6.44 17.84
CA SER A 188 -3.95 6.90 19.23
C SER A 188 -2.53 6.74 19.78
N GLU A 189 -1.77 5.75 19.30
CA GLU A 189 -0.43 5.41 19.81
C GLU A 189 0.70 6.15 19.07
N LEU A 190 0.44 6.62 17.83
CA LEU A 190 1.38 7.42 17.07
C LEU A 190 1.22 8.90 17.42
N THR A 191 2.35 9.62 17.43
CA THR A 191 2.38 11.02 17.86
C THR A 191 2.32 11.99 16.67
N THR A 192 3.06 11.69 15.61
CA THR A 192 3.25 12.57 14.45
C THR A 192 3.00 11.87 13.13
N ALA A 193 3.27 10.57 13.08
CA ALA A 193 3.11 9.80 11.87
C ALA A 193 1.63 9.54 11.54
N LYS A 194 1.35 9.44 10.25
CA LYS A 194 0.02 9.23 9.69
C LYS A 194 -0.13 7.79 9.21
N VAL A 195 -1.38 7.32 9.14
CA VAL A 195 -1.71 5.96 8.72
C VAL A 195 -2.60 5.98 7.49
N ILE A 196 -2.26 5.19 6.49
CA ILE A 196 -3.12 4.80 5.38
C ILE A 196 -3.67 3.41 5.70
N ALA A 197 -4.99 3.27 5.68
CA ALA A 197 -5.66 2.00 5.94
C ALA A 197 -5.68 1.11 4.69
N SER A 198 -5.49 -0.19 4.89
CA SER A 198 -5.54 -1.22 3.83
C SER A 198 -6.18 -2.52 4.35
N GLY A 199 -6.90 -3.19 3.47
CA GLY A 199 -7.53 -4.49 3.75
C GLY A 199 -8.96 -4.40 4.30
N GLY A 200 -9.83 -5.22 3.73
CA GLY A 200 -11.19 -5.44 4.22
C GLY A 200 -12.25 -4.48 3.71
N ILE A 201 -11.92 -3.33 3.15
CA ILE A 201 -12.90 -2.35 2.66
C ILE A 201 -13.97 -3.05 1.79
N ALA A 202 -15.24 -2.87 2.15
CA ALA A 202 -16.37 -3.51 1.51
C ALA A 202 -17.39 -2.52 0.94
N GLU A 203 -17.64 -1.42 1.63
CA GLU A 203 -18.68 -0.45 1.30
C GLU A 203 -18.28 0.98 1.68
N VAL A 204 -19.07 1.96 1.22
CA VAL A 204 -18.80 3.40 1.46
C VAL A 204 -18.78 3.73 2.96
N ALA A 205 -19.62 3.09 3.76
CA ALA A 205 -19.65 3.31 5.22
C ALA A 205 -18.32 2.97 5.89
N ASP A 206 -17.53 2.04 5.35
CA ASP A 206 -16.19 1.74 5.86
C ASP A 206 -15.25 2.96 5.71
N LEU A 207 -15.40 3.69 4.60
CA LEU A 207 -14.61 4.91 4.35
C LEU A 207 -14.99 6.02 5.33
N ASP A 208 -16.30 6.17 5.64
CA ASP A 208 -16.77 7.13 6.65
C ASP A 208 -16.17 6.81 8.03
N HIS A 209 -16.24 5.56 8.46
CA HIS A 209 -15.68 5.13 9.74
C HIS A 209 -14.17 5.36 9.84
N LEU A 210 -13.43 5.06 8.78
CA LEU A 210 -11.98 5.31 8.75
C LEU A 210 -11.65 6.80 8.78
N GLN A 211 -12.44 7.63 8.11
CA GLN A 211 -12.30 9.07 8.15
C GLN A 211 -12.58 9.63 9.55
N GLU A 212 -13.59 9.12 10.26
CA GLU A 212 -13.90 9.48 11.65
C GLU A 212 -12.78 9.10 12.61
N ILE A 213 -12.11 7.97 12.40
CA ILE A 213 -10.92 7.56 13.18
C ILE A 213 -9.74 8.50 12.95
N GLY A 214 -9.67 9.19 11.80
CA GLY A 214 -8.62 10.13 11.47
C GLY A 214 -7.44 9.52 10.72
N VAL A 215 -7.63 8.42 9.98
CA VAL A 215 -6.60 7.92 9.07
C VAL A 215 -6.36 8.92 7.93
N ALA A 216 -5.12 9.02 7.47
CA ALA A 216 -4.74 9.96 6.43
C ALA A 216 -5.20 9.55 5.04
N GLY A 217 -5.34 8.26 4.81
CA GLY A 217 -5.77 7.69 3.54
C GLY A 217 -6.32 6.28 3.67
N THR A 218 -6.88 5.79 2.58
CA THR A 218 -7.41 4.44 2.49
C THR A 218 -7.13 3.84 1.11
N ILE A 219 -6.57 2.64 1.10
CA ILE A 219 -6.35 1.86 -0.11
C ILE A 219 -7.62 1.06 -0.39
N VAL A 220 -8.15 1.19 -1.61
CA VAL A 220 -9.35 0.48 -2.05
C VAL A 220 -9.00 -0.41 -3.24
N GLY A 221 -9.07 -1.72 -3.04
CA GLY A 221 -8.82 -2.72 -4.06
C GLY A 221 -10.11 -3.43 -4.47
N LYS A 222 -10.37 -4.58 -3.87
CA LYS A 222 -11.45 -5.51 -4.24
C LYS A 222 -12.84 -4.87 -4.28
N ALA A 223 -13.15 -3.96 -3.35
CA ALA A 223 -14.46 -3.29 -3.33
C ALA A 223 -14.74 -2.49 -4.61
N TYR A 224 -13.71 -1.87 -5.20
CA TYR A 224 -13.83 -1.21 -6.51
C TYR A 224 -14.00 -2.24 -7.63
N TYR A 225 -13.10 -3.22 -7.75
CA TYR A 225 -13.11 -4.18 -8.86
C TYR A 225 -14.36 -5.06 -8.88
N ASN A 226 -14.97 -5.31 -7.73
CA ASN A 226 -16.23 -6.03 -7.61
C ASN A 226 -17.47 -5.14 -7.80
N GLY A 227 -17.30 -3.82 -7.96
CA GLY A 227 -18.42 -2.89 -8.11
C GLY A 227 -19.15 -2.53 -6.83
N ASN A 228 -18.62 -2.89 -5.66
CA ASN A 228 -19.19 -2.51 -4.36
C ASN A 228 -19.10 -0.99 -4.11
N ILE A 229 -18.00 -0.37 -4.57
CA ILE A 229 -17.77 1.06 -4.49
C ILE A 229 -17.41 1.56 -5.88
N THR A 230 -18.08 2.60 -6.35
CA THR A 230 -17.83 3.21 -7.67
C THR A 230 -16.72 4.26 -7.60
N LEU A 231 -16.13 4.60 -8.76
CA LEU A 231 -15.12 5.68 -8.84
C LEU A 231 -15.68 7.04 -8.42
N ASP A 232 -16.95 7.34 -8.75
CA ASP A 232 -17.61 8.58 -8.31
C ASP A 232 -17.71 8.66 -6.78
N GLN A 233 -18.01 7.54 -6.12
CA GLN A 233 -18.02 7.47 -4.66
C GLN A 233 -16.62 7.65 -4.08
N LEU A 234 -15.60 7.00 -4.66
CA LEU A 234 -14.20 7.16 -4.23
C LEU A 234 -13.73 8.61 -4.37
N LYS A 235 -14.05 9.25 -5.50
CA LYS A 235 -13.71 10.66 -5.74
C LYS A 235 -14.32 11.59 -4.71
N ALA A 236 -15.55 11.32 -4.26
CA ALA A 236 -16.24 12.16 -3.27
C ALA A 236 -15.50 12.23 -1.92
N PHE A 237 -14.68 11.21 -1.58
CA PHE A 237 -13.89 11.19 -0.35
C PHE A 237 -12.51 11.84 -0.48
N GLY A 238 -11.88 11.79 -1.64
CA GLY A 238 -10.47 12.11 -1.74
C GLY A 238 -10.03 12.84 -3.01
N GLY A 239 -10.99 13.37 -3.75
CA GLY A 239 -10.72 14.12 -5.00
C GLY A 239 -10.33 15.56 -4.75
#